data_d14614cacb5777cb1730ee3368b8ec9a
#
_entry.id   d14614cacb5777cb1730ee3368b8ec9a
#
_cell.length_a   1.000
_cell.length_b   1.000
_cell.length_c   1.000
_cell.angle_alpha   90.00
_cell.angle_beta   90.00
_cell.angle_gamma   90.00
#
_symmetry.space_group_name_H-M   'P 1'
#
loop_
_entity.id
_entity.type
_entity.pdbx_description
1 polymer ?
#
loop_
_entity_poly.entity_id
_entity_poly.type
_entity_poly.pdbx_seq_one_letter_code
_entity_poly.pdbx_strand_id
1 'polypeptide(L)'
;KIHVGEGEGPEIARRYGVIVPNVVIVLDKHGDMRHRVSNLMQGDFIERVNETFDDNKAVGELETRYTMGDRSPEFMLKYLTALIKLSSPKASFVALELFALLNDEQRISPEFWMLYHPQFAMISSDMKNYLFSNIQKFREKLGAEKVDELVGFQINSDLDQVLYNAAAKISVEDIDRTIQFIKQNKLQHSKQLIGLANIVKLFKNKVCSVKAYKKASKDMKPEEIPFADLYANILAMEPERAEEWKAWGKEIVDSLTDPKYIQWYKQLLQL
;
A
#
# COMPACT_ATOMS: atom_id res chain seq x y z
N LYS A 1 -24.56 -23.73 -4.38
CA LYS A 1 -23.59 -22.93 -5.14
C LYS A 1 -24.35 -22.14 -6.20
N ILE A 2 -24.19 -20.82 -6.21
CA ILE A 2 -24.90 -19.93 -7.13
C ILE A 2 -23.86 -19.31 -8.08
N HIS A 3 -24.13 -19.36 -9.38
CA HIS A 3 -23.32 -18.71 -10.39
C HIS A 3 -23.78 -17.26 -10.58
N VAL A 4 -22.90 -16.28 -10.32
CA VAL A 4 -23.25 -14.84 -10.40
C VAL A 4 -23.60 -14.34 -11.81
N GLY A 5 -23.28 -15.10 -12.86
CA GLY A 5 -23.55 -14.75 -14.26
C GLY A 5 -24.79 -15.44 -14.86
N GLU A 6 -25.47 -16.35 -14.14
CA GLU A 6 -26.53 -17.20 -14.68
C GLU A 6 -27.74 -17.25 -13.76
N GLY A 7 -28.94 -17.42 -14.34
CA GLY A 7 -30.20 -17.57 -13.62
C GLY A 7 -30.48 -16.41 -12.65
N GLU A 8 -30.76 -16.71 -11.39
CA GLU A 8 -30.99 -15.74 -10.31
C GLU A 8 -29.68 -15.14 -9.73
N GLY A 9 -28.53 -15.64 -10.18
CA GLY A 9 -27.20 -15.24 -9.66
C GLY A 9 -26.94 -13.75 -9.69
N PRO A 10 -27.20 -13.02 -10.81
CA PRO A 10 -26.98 -11.57 -10.86
C PRO A 10 -27.80 -10.77 -9.85
N GLU A 11 -29.05 -11.21 -9.59
CA GLU A 11 -29.93 -10.55 -8.62
C GLU A 11 -29.45 -10.80 -7.18
N ILE A 12 -29.10 -12.03 -6.86
CA ILE A 12 -28.57 -12.43 -5.56
C ILE A 12 -27.23 -11.70 -5.30
N ALA A 13 -26.35 -11.65 -6.30
CA ALA A 13 -25.09 -10.93 -6.18
C ALA A 13 -25.30 -9.44 -5.86
N ARG A 14 -26.26 -8.81 -6.54
CA ARG A 14 -26.62 -7.41 -6.29
C ARG A 14 -27.23 -7.20 -4.91
N ARG A 15 -28.15 -8.08 -4.50
CA ARG A 15 -28.83 -8.02 -3.21
C ARG A 15 -27.85 -8.06 -2.04
N TYR A 16 -26.81 -8.90 -2.12
CA TYR A 16 -25.84 -9.10 -1.04
C TYR A 16 -24.47 -8.41 -1.31
N GLY A 17 -24.40 -7.54 -2.31
CA GLY A 17 -23.19 -6.76 -2.61
C GLY A 17 -21.98 -7.62 -2.98
N VAL A 18 -22.19 -8.73 -3.71
CA VAL A 18 -21.10 -9.61 -4.16
C VAL A 18 -20.47 -9.04 -5.42
N ILE A 19 -19.26 -8.53 -5.30
CA ILE A 19 -18.50 -7.94 -6.40
C ILE A 19 -17.28 -8.78 -6.82
N VAL A 20 -16.94 -9.80 -6.02
CA VAL A 20 -15.82 -10.71 -6.27
C VAL A 20 -16.31 -12.16 -6.28
N PRO A 21 -15.68 -13.06 -7.03
CA PRO A 21 -16.04 -14.48 -7.03
C PRO A 21 -15.62 -15.16 -5.71
N ASN A 22 -16.15 -16.38 -5.48
CA ASN A 22 -15.80 -17.24 -4.35
C ASN A 22 -16.06 -16.58 -2.98
N VAL A 23 -17.30 -16.15 -2.76
CA VAL A 23 -17.79 -15.62 -1.50
C VAL A 23 -18.79 -16.60 -0.88
N VAL A 24 -18.70 -16.83 0.42
CA VAL A 24 -19.74 -17.49 1.23
C VAL A 24 -20.53 -16.43 1.97
N ILE A 25 -21.85 -16.48 1.87
CA ILE A 25 -22.75 -15.59 2.59
C ILE A 25 -23.55 -16.46 3.55
N VAL A 26 -23.57 -16.09 4.81
CA VAL A 26 -24.41 -16.71 5.83
C VAL A 26 -25.58 -15.77 6.09
N LEU A 27 -26.77 -16.30 5.91
CA LEU A 27 -28.02 -15.57 6.13
C LEU A 27 -28.63 -15.96 7.48
N ASP A 28 -29.39 -15.06 8.06
CA ASP A 28 -30.26 -15.36 9.18
C ASP A 28 -31.55 -16.04 8.71
N LYS A 29 -32.46 -16.34 9.65
CA LYS A 29 -33.78 -16.97 9.36
C LYS A 29 -34.74 -16.10 8.55
N HIS A 30 -34.45 -14.81 8.40
CA HIS A 30 -35.23 -13.84 7.62
C HIS A 30 -34.66 -13.60 6.24
N GLY A 31 -33.48 -14.17 5.93
CA GLY A 31 -32.75 -13.98 4.66
C GLY A 31 -31.93 -12.73 4.65
N ASP A 32 -31.66 -12.11 5.79
CA ASP A 32 -30.74 -10.98 5.91
C ASP A 32 -29.29 -11.48 6.08
N MET A 33 -28.34 -10.74 5.52
CA MET A 33 -26.94 -11.14 5.60
C MET A 33 -26.41 -10.96 7.02
N ARG A 34 -26.14 -12.11 7.67
CA ARG A 34 -25.51 -12.11 8.99
C ARG A 34 -23.99 -12.02 8.90
N HIS A 35 -23.40 -12.76 7.96
CA HIS A 35 -21.94 -12.75 7.79
C HIS A 35 -21.53 -13.03 6.35
N ARG A 36 -20.30 -12.64 6.01
CA ARG A 36 -19.71 -12.90 4.70
C ARG A 36 -18.25 -13.28 4.84
N VAL A 37 -17.83 -14.33 4.13
CA VAL A 37 -16.44 -14.78 4.03
C VAL A 37 -16.01 -14.71 2.57
N SER A 38 -14.97 -13.94 2.28
CA SER A 38 -14.28 -13.90 1.00
C SER A 38 -12.91 -14.57 1.11
N ASN A 39 -12.23 -14.80 -0.02
CA ASN A 39 -10.92 -15.43 -0.07
C ASN A 39 -10.84 -16.82 0.58
N LEU A 40 -11.61 -17.76 0.01
CA LEU A 40 -11.79 -19.12 0.54
C LEU A 40 -10.53 -20.01 0.49
N MET A 41 -9.44 -19.53 -0.06
CA MET A 41 -8.17 -20.27 -0.18
C MET A 41 -7.29 -20.16 1.08
N GLN A 42 -7.68 -19.36 2.06
CA GLN A 42 -6.95 -19.24 3.33
C GLN A 42 -7.30 -20.38 4.27
N GLY A 43 -6.29 -20.88 5.01
CA GLY A 43 -6.44 -22.02 5.93
C GLY A 43 -7.34 -21.77 7.13
N ASP A 44 -7.77 -20.53 7.38
CA ASP A 44 -8.65 -20.10 8.46
C ASP A 44 -10.15 -20.07 8.09
N PHE A 45 -10.53 -20.67 6.96
CA PHE A 45 -11.90 -20.61 6.43
C PHE A 45 -12.99 -20.99 7.46
N ILE A 46 -12.80 -22.11 8.18
CA ILE A 46 -13.76 -22.60 9.18
C ILE A 46 -13.89 -21.61 10.35
N GLU A 47 -12.78 -21.07 10.81
CA GLU A 47 -12.76 -20.05 11.87
C GLU A 47 -13.55 -18.81 11.43
N ARG A 48 -13.32 -18.35 10.20
CA ARG A 48 -14.01 -17.18 9.64
C ARG A 48 -15.52 -17.42 9.43
N VAL A 49 -15.94 -18.63 9.08
CA VAL A 49 -17.36 -18.97 9.04
C VAL A 49 -17.96 -18.98 10.44
N ASN A 50 -17.23 -19.46 11.44
CA ASN A 50 -17.67 -19.48 12.83
C ASN A 50 -17.79 -18.06 13.44
N GLU A 51 -17.14 -17.06 12.88
CA GLU A 51 -17.36 -15.66 13.27
C GLU A 51 -18.82 -15.21 13.13
N THR A 52 -19.64 -15.94 12.34
CA THR A 52 -21.10 -15.74 12.24
C THR A 52 -21.80 -15.77 13.59
N PHE A 53 -21.29 -16.55 14.55
CA PHE A 53 -21.91 -16.75 15.86
C PHE A 53 -21.45 -15.72 16.92
N ASP A 54 -20.56 -14.82 16.54
CA ASP A 54 -20.07 -13.73 17.41
C ASP A 54 -20.56 -12.38 16.87
N ASP A 55 -21.49 -11.74 17.57
CA ASP A 55 -22.06 -10.44 17.17
C ASP A 55 -21.03 -9.30 17.07
N ASN A 56 -19.86 -9.47 17.69
CA ASN A 56 -18.76 -8.52 17.56
C ASN A 56 -17.87 -8.77 16.33
N LYS A 57 -18.12 -9.84 15.57
CA LYS A 57 -17.39 -10.24 14.38
C LYS A 57 -18.28 -10.45 13.16
N ALA A 58 -19.54 -10.79 13.38
CA ALA A 58 -20.52 -11.00 12.32
C ALA A 58 -20.76 -9.68 11.56
N VAL A 59 -20.37 -9.63 10.29
CA VAL A 59 -20.35 -8.38 9.50
C VAL A 59 -21.73 -7.73 9.39
N GLY A 60 -22.81 -8.52 9.28
CA GLY A 60 -24.16 -7.99 9.21
C GLY A 60 -24.58 -7.28 10.50
N GLU A 61 -24.20 -7.81 11.66
CA GLU A 61 -24.45 -7.16 12.95
C GLU A 61 -23.65 -5.87 13.10
N LEU A 62 -22.37 -5.90 12.69
CA LEU A 62 -21.52 -4.69 12.71
C LEU A 62 -22.06 -3.62 11.74
N GLU A 63 -22.54 -4.01 10.56
CA GLU A 63 -23.17 -3.11 9.59
C GLU A 63 -24.45 -2.48 10.15
N THR A 64 -25.27 -3.27 10.82
CA THR A 64 -26.51 -2.80 11.47
C THR A 64 -26.20 -1.78 12.56
N ARG A 65 -25.26 -2.07 13.45
CA ARG A 65 -24.84 -1.12 14.50
C ARG A 65 -24.27 0.16 13.90
N TYR A 66 -23.43 0.05 12.86
CA TYR A 66 -22.90 1.21 12.15
C TYR A 66 -24.01 2.08 11.55
N THR A 67 -25.03 1.44 10.95
CA THR A 67 -26.18 2.14 10.35
C THR A 67 -27.07 2.79 11.41
N MET A 68 -27.17 2.18 12.61
CA MET A 68 -27.86 2.76 13.76
C MET A 68 -27.09 3.90 14.45
N GLY A 69 -25.88 4.21 13.99
CA GLY A 69 -25.12 5.37 14.45
C GLY A 69 -24.12 5.07 15.57
N ASP A 70 -23.82 3.81 15.88
CA ASP A 70 -22.71 3.50 16.80
C ASP A 70 -21.39 3.97 16.19
N ARG A 71 -20.72 4.90 16.87
CA ARG A 71 -19.48 5.54 16.46
C ARG A 71 -18.41 5.51 17.57
N SER A 72 -18.59 4.62 18.58
CA SER A 72 -17.53 4.47 19.56
C SER A 72 -16.24 3.98 18.89
N PRO A 73 -15.07 4.50 19.26
CA PRO A 73 -13.79 4.13 18.62
C PRO A 73 -13.53 2.63 18.62
N GLU A 74 -13.84 1.94 19.70
CA GLU A 74 -13.67 0.48 19.87
C GLU A 74 -14.58 -0.31 18.91
N PHE A 75 -15.82 0.15 18.74
CA PHE A 75 -16.74 -0.45 17.77
C PHE A 75 -16.28 -0.20 16.34
N MET A 76 -15.94 1.04 16.01
CA MET A 76 -15.46 1.43 14.68
C MET A 76 -14.21 0.65 14.27
N LEU A 77 -13.31 0.36 15.21
CA LEU A 77 -12.11 -0.44 14.97
C LEU A 77 -12.46 -1.91 14.65
N LYS A 78 -13.44 -2.50 15.37
CA LYS A 78 -13.93 -3.86 15.07
C LYS A 78 -14.57 -3.93 13.70
N TYR A 79 -15.42 -2.95 13.38
CA TYR A 79 -16.07 -2.88 12.07
C TYR A 79 -15.07 -2.68 10.93
N LEU A 80 -14.13 -1.79 11.09
CA LEU A 80 -13.03 -1.59 10.15
C LEU A 80 -12.23 -2.87 9.91
N THR A 81 -11.90 -3.59 10.99
CA THR A 81 -11.16 -4.87 10.91
C THR A 81 -11.94 -5.91 10.09
N ALA A 82 -13.26 -6.01 10.30
CA ALA A 82 -14.11 -6.90 9.54
C ALA A 82 -14.17 -6.52 8.05
N LEU A 83 -14.28 -5.23 7.74
CA LEU A 83 -14.28 -4.72 6.35
C LEU A 83 -12.96 -4.99 5.63
N ILE A 84 -11.82 -4.88 6.33
CA ILE A 84 -10.48 -5.20 5.77
C ILE A 84 -10.40 -6.69 5.41
N LYS A 85 -10.79 -7.59 6.30
CA LYS A 85 -10.82 -9.04 6.04
C LYS A 85 -11.66 -9.38 4.80
N LEU A 86 -12.67 -8.58 4.50
CA LEU A 86 -13.52 -8.71 3.33
C LEU A 86 -12.99 -8.01 2.06
N SER A 87 -11.87 -7.31 2.15
CA SER A 87 -11.38 -6.41 1.08
C SER A 87 -12.46 -5.44 0.62
N SER A 88 -13.27 -4.95 1.55
CA SER A 88 -14.39 -4.07 1.24
C SER A 88 -13.90 -2.64 0.93
N PRO A 89 -14.34 -2.02 -0.17
CA PRO A 89 -14.00 -0.62 -0.47
C PRO A 89 -14.51 0.37 0.60
N LYS A 90 -15.51 -0.02 1.40
CA LYS A 90 -16.04 0.77 2.51
C LYS A 90 -15.02 0.94 3.65
N ALA A 91 -14.04 0.03 3.76
CA ALA A 91 -12.99 0.10 4.78
C ALA A 91 -12.29 1.47 4.81
N SER A 92 -12.02 2.05 3.65
CA SER A 92 -11.35 3.35 3.56
C SER A 92 -12.18 4.50 4.15
N PHE A 93 -13.48 4.51 3.90
CA PHE A 93 -14.37 5.52 4.46
C PHE A 93 -14.50 5.38 5.98
N VAL A 94 -14.64 4.16 6.47
CA VAL A 94 -14.72 3.87 7.90
C VAL A 94 -13.41 4.22 8.60
N ALA A 95 -12.26 3.99 7.97
CA ALA A 95 -10.97 4.37 8.51
C ALA A 95 -10.82 5.88 8.64
N LEU A 96 -11.26 6.66 7.64
CA LEU A 96 -11.27 8.14 7.70
C LEU A 96 -12.17 8.66 8.81
N GLU A 97 -13.37 8.11 8.92
CA GLU A 97 -14.34 8.48 9.95
C GLU A 97 -13.78 8.14 11.35
N LEU A 98 -13.23 6.95 11.53
CA LEU A 98 -12.59 6.57 12.79
C LEU A 98 -11.44 7.53 13.14
N PHE A 99 -10.53 7.81 12.19
CA PHE A 99 -9.41 8.71 12.42
C PHE A 99 -9.87 10.10 12.88
N ALA A 100 -10.96 10.62 12.31
CA ALA A 100 -11.54 11.91 12.68
C ALA A 100 -12.12 11.93 14.12
N LEU A 101 -12.62 10.78 14.59
CA LEU A 101 -13.19 10.64 15.94
C LEU A 101 -12.13 10.54 17.05
N LEU A 102 -10.91 10.06 16.71
CA LEU A 102 -9.85 9.82 17.67
C LEU A 102 -9.22 11.14 18.14
N ASN A 103 -8.94 11.23 19.44
CA ASN A 103 -8.05 12.24 19.97
C ASN A 103 -6.57 11.90 19.71
N ASP A 104 -5.65 12.84 20.01
CA ASP A 104 -4.23 12.67 19.71
C ASP A 104 -3.58 11.49 20.44
N GLU A 105 -3.99 11.21 21.68
CA GLU A 105 -3.46 10.08 22.44
C GLU A 105 -3.88 8.74 21.83
N GLN A 106 -5.14 8.64 21.42
CA GLN A 106 -5.67 7.46 20.72
C GLN A 106 -5.00 7.26 19.36
N ARG A 107 -4.82 8.34 18.58
CA ARG A 107 -4.17 8.26 17.25
C ARG A 107 -2.77 7.67 17.30
N ILE A 108 -2.00 7.91 18.37
CA ILE A 108 -0.64 7.38 18.51
C ILE A 108 -0.59 6.06 19.29
N SER A 109 -1.73 5.49 19.69
CA SER A 109 -1.76 4.25 20.46
C SER A 109 -1.54 3.01 19.56
N PRO A 110 -0.98 1.91 20.11
CA PRO A 110 -0.81 0.66 19.38
C PRO A 110 -2.11 0.08 18.84
N GLU A 111 -3.23 0.32 19.53
CA GLU A 111 -4.56 -0.18 19.19
C GLU A 111 -5.03 0.34 17.82
N PHE A 112 -4.78 1.61 17.52
CA PHE A 112 -5.22 2.24 16.27
C PHE A 112 -4.12 2.31 15.20
N TRP A 113 -2.98 1.65 15.41
CA TRP A 113 -1.85 1.66 14.47
C TRP A 113 -2.21 1.19 13.07
N MET A 114 -3.20 0.29 12.95
CA MET A 114 -3.64 -0.21 11.66
C MET A 114 -4.17 0.88 10.71
N LEU A 115 -4.61 2.02 11.24
CA LEU A 115 -5.07 3.16 10.43
C LEU A 115 -3.98 3.73 9.52
N TYR A 116 -2.70 3.53 9.88
CA TYR A 116 -1.55 3.99 9.11
C TYR A 116 -1.04 2.95 8.12
N HIS A 117 -1.73 1.79 8.01
CA HIS A 117 -1.36 0.78 7.04
C HIS A 117 -1.36 1.37 5.62
N PRO A 118 -0.42 0.98 4.73
CA PRO A 118 -0.23 1.59 3.41
C PRO A 118 -1.50 1.72 2.57
N GLN A 119 -2.40 0.76 2.64
CA GLN A 119 -3.68 0.80 1.92
C GLN A 119 -4.58 1.99 2.31
N PHE A 120 -4.47 2.52 3.54
CA PHE A 120 -5.23 3.69 3.99
C PHE A 120 -4.44 4.99 3.79
N ALA A 121 -3.14 4.97 4.02
CA ALA A 121 -2.27 6.12 3.82
C ALA A 121 -2.24 6.61 2.36
N MET A 122 -2.42 5.71 1.40
CA MET A 122 -2.56 6.08 -0.02
C MET A 122 -3.85 6.84 -0.31
N ILE A 123 -4.85 6.74 0.56
CA ILE A 123 -6.17 7.36 0.37
C ILE A 123 -6.29 8.66 1.15
N SER A 124 -5.62 8.77 2.30
CA SER A 124 -5.73 9.94 3.19
C SER A 124 -4.38 10.62 3.41
N SER A 125 -4.25 11.82 2.80
CA SER A 125 -3.14 12.72 3.10
C SER A 125 -3.09 13.09 4.58
N ASP A 126 -4.25 13.17 5.26
CA ASP A 126 -4.32 13.60 6.65
C ASP A 126 -3.70 12.59 7.61
N MET A 127 -3.99 11.30 7.45
CA MET A 127 -3.38 10.23 8.24
C MET A 127 -1.87 10.20 8.05
N LYS A 128 -1.41 10.29 6.80
CA LYS A 128 0.01 10.31 6.46
C LYS A 128 0.70 11.52 7.05
N ASN A 129 0.12 12.71 6.87
CA ASN A 129 0.67 13.95 7.41
C ASN A 129 0.73 13.91 8.94
N TYR A 130 -0.29 13.33 9.58
CA TYR A 130 -0.29 13.16 11.03
C TYR A 130 0.84 12.23 11.50
N LEU A 131 1.00 11.08 10.85
CA LEU A 131 2.10 10.13 11.14
C LEU A 131 3.47 10.82 11.01
N PHE A 132 3.71 11.51 9.89
CA PHE A 132 5.00 12.15 9.62
C PHE A 132 5.30 13.29 10.61
N SER A 133 4.28 14.11 10.94
CA SER A 133 4.43 15.21 11.90
C SER A 133 4.64 14.74 13.34
N ASN A 134 4.20 13.54 13.68
CA ASN A 134 4.29 12.97 15.02
C ASN A 134 5.23 11.76 15.12
N ILE A 135 6.14 11.58 14.16
CA ILE A 135 6.98 10.37 14.04
C ILE A 135 7.71 10.01 15.35
N GLN A 136 8.20 10.99 16.11
CA GLN A 136 8.90 10.75 17.38
C GLN A 136 7.96 10.16 18.44
N LYS A 137 6.74 10.68 18.57
CA LYS A 137 5.73 10.15 19.49
C LYS A 137 5.35 8.72 19.13
N PHE A 138 5.22 8.41 17.83
CA PHE A 138 4.98 7.04 17.37
C PHE A 138 6.14 6.11 17.71
N ARG A 139 7.37 6.54 17.49
CA ARG A 139 8.58 5.76 17.85
C ARG A 139 8.66 5.44 19.35
N GLU A 140 8.32 6.40 20.19
CA GLU A 140 8.27 6.22 21.65
C GLU A 140 7.22 5.18 22.07
N LYS A 141 6.06 5.14 21.40
CA LYS A 141 4.96 4.24 21.75
C LYS A 141 5.07 2.86 21.10
N LEU A 142 5.57 2.78 19.87
CA LEU A 142 5.48 1.58 19.00
C LEU A 142 6.85 0.96 18.68
N GLY A 143 7.93 1.65 19.01
CA GLY A 143 9.29 1.30 18.63
C GLY A 143 9.71 1.91 17.28
N ALA A 144 10.97 2.33 17.22
CA ALA A 144 11.51 3.05 16.05
C ALA A 144 11.51 2.18 14.79
N GLU A 145 11.88 0.91 14.90
CA GLU A 145 11.95 -0.01 13.76
C GLU A 145 10.62 -0.11 13.01
N LYS A 146 9.54 -0.42 13.73
CA LYS A 146 8.19 -0.57 13.16
C LYS A 146 7.68 0.71 12.50
N VAL A 147 7.96 1.87 13.10
CA VAL A 147 7.52 3.16 12.58
C VAL A 147 8.34 3.55 11.36
N ASP A 148 9.66 3.36 11.40
CA ASP A 148 10.55 3.70 10.30
C ASP A 148 10.31 2.83 9.07
N GLU A 149 10.01 1.54 9.26
CA GLU A 149 9.62 0.62 8.19
C GLU A 149 8.37 1.13 7.44
N LEU A 150 7.32 1.50 8.18
CA LEU A 150 6.09 2.00 7.57
C LEU A 150 6.30 3.35 6.87
N VAL A 151 7.00 4.30 7.53
CA VAL A 151 7.28 5.62 6.96
C VAL A 151 8.16 5.48 5.72
N GLY A 152 9.18 4.62 5.78
CA GLY A 152 10.04 4.29 4.65
C GLY A 152 9.26 3.70 3.47
N PHE A 153 8.36 2.75 3.75
CA PHE A 153 7.46 2.18 2.74
C PHE A 153 6.59 3.25 2.06
N GLN A 154 6.00 4.16 2.83
CA GLN A 154 5.16 5.23 2.28
C GLN A 154 5.96 6.20 1.40
N ILE A 155 7.17 6.59 1.85
CA ILE A 155 8.08 7.43 1.06
C ILE A 155 8.45 6.72 -0.25
N ASN A 156 8.83 5.45 -0.17
CA ASN A 156 9.17 4.65 -1.35
C ASN A 156 8.00 4.59 -2.33
N SER A 157 6.81 4.27 -1.86
CA SER A 157 5.60 4.19 -2.69
C SER A 157 5.26 5.51 -3.39
N ASP A 158 5.39 6.65 -2.69
CA ASP A 158 5.16 7.97 -3.29
C ASP A 158 6.19 8.28 -4.39
N LEU A 159 7.46 7.97 -4.13
CA LEU A 159 8.53 8.21 -5.09
C LEU A 159 8.40 7.31 -6.33
N ASP A 160 8.08 6.03 -6.13
CA ASP A 160 7.86 5.08 -7.22
C ASP A 160 6.71 5.51 -8.13
N GLN A 161 5.62 6.04 -7.56
CA GLN A 161 4.50 6.53 -8.36
C GLN A 161 4.91 7.56 -9.42
N VAL A 162 5.97 8.34 -9.17
CA VAL A 162 6.47 9.33 -10.15
C VAL A 162 7.04 8.66 -11.39
N LEU A 163 7.64 7.47 -11.25
CA LEU A 163 8.23 6.72 -12.35
C LEU A 163 7.16 6.03 -13.21
N TYR A 164 6.06 5.56 -12.57
CA TYR A 164 4.95 4.88 -13.28
C TYR A 164 3.88 5.83 -13.80
N ASN A 165 3.76 7.02 -13.22
CA ASN A 165 2.68 7.95 -13.54
C ASN A 165 3.22 9.35 -13.83
N ALA A 166 3.37 9.66 -15.12
CA ALA A 166 3.82 10.98 -15.57
C ALA A 166 2.94 12.15 -15.05
N ALA A 167 1.67 11.87 -14.66
CA ALA A 167 0.76 12.85 -14.10
C ALA A 167 0.92 13.01 -12.56
N ALA A 168 1.84 12.27 -11.93
CA ALA A 168 2.10 12.42 -10.49
C ALA A 168 2.48 13.87 -10.16
N LYS A 169 1.72 14.49 -9.23
CA LYS A 169 1.84 15.91 -8.87
C LYS A 169 2.97 16.19 -7.87
N ILE A 170 3.94 15.29 -7.73
CA ILE A 170 5.09 15.49 -6.85
C ILE A 170 6.09 16.41 -7.55
N SER A 171 6.39 17.55 -6.97
CA SER A 171 7.37 18.51 -7.48
C SER A 171 8.81 18.15 -7.06
N VAL A 172 9.80 18.78 -7.69
CA VAL A 172 11.22 18.65 -7.27
C VAL A 172 11.42 19.16 -5.84
N GLU A 173 10.71 20.22 -5.48
CA GLU A 173 10.73 20.79 -4.13
C GLU A 173 10.13 19.82 -3.09
N ASP A 174 9.10 19.06 -3.46
CA ASP A 174 8.54 18.01 -2.59
C ASP A 174 9.56 16.89 -2.36
N ILE A 175 10.29 16.50 -3.40
CA ILE A 175 11.35 15.50 -3.29
C ILE A 175 12.48 16.01 -2.37
N ASP A 176 12.86 17.27 -2.50
CA ASP A 176 13.88 17.88 -1.62
C ASP A 176 13.41 17.93 -0.16
N ARG A 177 12.14 18.26 0.08
CA ARG A 177 11.54 18.18 1.43
C ARG A 177 11.56 16.75 1.99
N THR A 178 11.26 15.77 1.14
CA THR A 178 11.33 14.36 1.52
C THR A 178 12.76 13.94 1.91
N ILE A 179 13.78 14.34 1.14
CA ILE A 179 15.19 14.08 1.48
C ILE A 179 15.57 14.72 2.81
N GLN A 180 15.13 15.95 3.06
CA GLN A 180 15.38 16.64 4.33
C GLN A 180 14.70 15.91 5.50
N PHE A 181 13.45 15.50 5.34
CA PHE A 181 12.71 14.72 6.34
C PHE A 181 13.43 13.41 6.69
N ILE A 182 13.87 12.63 5.69
CA ILE A 182 14.63 11.38 5.89
C ILE A 182 15.89 11.65 6.74
N LYS A 183 16.65 12.69 6.39
CA LYS A 183 17.89 13.05 7.10
C LYS A 183 17.64 13.52 8.53
N GLN A 184 16.68 14.43 8.73
CA GLN A 184 16.36 15.00 10.04
C GLN A 184 15.86 13.92 11.02
N ASN A 185 15.05 12.99 10.53
CA ASN A 185 14.49 11.91 11.34
C ASN A 185 15.40 10.68 11.41
N LYS A 186 16.55 10.66 10.71
CA LYS A 186 17.51 9.54 10.69
C LYS A 186 16.79 8.19 10.47
N LEU A 187 15.92 8.13 9.46
CA LEU A 187 15.13 6.93 9.16
C LEU A 187 16.04 5.72 8.91
N GLN A 188 15.57 4.53 9.26
CA GLN A 188 16.20 3.29 8.80
C GLN A 188 16.25 3.31 7.26
N HIS A 189 17.28 2.69 6.70
CA HIS A 189 17.50 2.67 5.24
C HIS A 189 17.56 4.05 4.57
N SER A 190 17.93 5.10 5.34
CA SER A 190 17.98 6.48 4.85
C SER A 190 18.82 6.64 3.58
N LYS A 191 19.92 5.89 3.44
CA LYS A 191 20.77 5.95 2.24
C LYS A 191 20.04 5.47 0.99
N GLN A 192 19.31 4.37 1.09
CA GLN A 192 18.50 3.79 0.00
C GLN A 192 17.36 4.73 -0.38
N LEU A 193 16.61 5.23 0.61
CA LEU A 193 15.51 6.18 0.38
C LEU A 193 16.00 7.50 -0.27
N ILE A 194 17.13 8.02 0.17
CA ILE A 194 17.75 9.22 -0.46
C ILE A 194 18.24 8.89 -1.88
N GLY A 195 18.77 7.69 -2.10
CA GLY A 195 19.16 7.21 -3.44
C GLY A 195 17.97 7.24 -4.39
N LEU A 196 16.84 6.61 -3.99
CA LEU A 196 15.61 6.61 -4.76
C LEU A 196 15.09 8.04 -5.01
N ALA A 197 15.04 8.88 -3.99
CA ALA A 197 14.61 10.28 -4.13
C ALA A 197 15.47 11.06 -5.13
N ASN A 198 16.79 10.85 -5.12
CA ASN A 198 17.69 11.47 -6.11
C ASN A 198 17.46 10.93 -7.52
N ILE A 199 17.21 9.64 -7.69
CA ILE A 199 16.82 9.01 -8.97
C ILE A 199 15.55 9.69 -9.51
N VAL A 200 14.50 9.78 -8.69
CA VAL A 200 13.22 10.39 -9.07
C VAL A 200 13.42 11.88 -9.42
N LYS A 201 14.27 12.58 -8.68
CA LYS A 201 14.63 13.98 -8.98
C LYS A 201 15.32 14.14 -10.35
N LEU A 202 16.26 13.25 -10.68
CA LEU A 202 16.90 13.24 -12.00
C LEU A 202 15.86 12.98 -13.10
N PHE A 203 14.97 12.03 -12.89
CA PHE A 203 13.89 11.69 -13.80
C PHE A 203 12.94 12.87 -14.05
N LYS A 204 12.48 13.54 -13.00
CA LYS A 204 11.62 14.74 -13.10
C LYS A 204 12.31 15.89 -13.88
N ASN A 205 13.61 16.01 -13.73
CA ASN A 205 14.44 17.00 -14.46
C ASN A 205 14.83 16.52 -15.86
N LYS A 206 14.31 15.38 -16.35
CA LYS A 206 14.61 14.80 -17.66
C LYS A 206 16.11 14.59 -17.91
N VAL A 207 16.85 14.23 -16.87
CA VAL A 207 18.26 13.88 -16.99
C VAL A 207 18.37 12.46 -17.50
N CYS A 208 19.06 12.23 -18.63
CA CYS A 208 19.19 10.90 -19.24
C CYS A 208 20.59 10.28 -19.06
N SER A 209 21.47 10.89 -18.28
CA SER A 209 22.85 10.45 -18.06
C SER A 209 22.95 9.24 -17.13
N VAL A 210 23.38 8.08 -17.61
CA VAL A 210 23.65 6.87 -16.82
C VAL A 210 24.60 7.16 -15.65
N LYS A 211 25.66 7.98 -15.88
CA LYS A 211 26.60 8.37 -14.83
C LYS A 211 25.89 9.05 -13.64
N ALA A 212 24.89 9.91 -13.90
CA ALA A 212 24.14 10.59 -12.85
C ALA A 212 23.30 9.59 -12.04
N TYR A 213 22.63 8.64 -12.70
CA TYR A 213 21.83 7.61 -12.05
C TYR A 213 22.69 6.62 -11.26
N LYS A 214 23.83 6.16 -11.80
CA LYS A 214 24.80 5.34 -11.05
C LYS A 214 25.27 6.05 -9.77
N LYS A 215 25.52 7.37 -9.83
CA LYS A 215 25.89 8.15 -8.64
C LYS A 215 24.74 8.21 -7.62
N ALA A 216 23.51 8.38 -8.09
CA ALA A 216 22.33 8.44 -7.21
C ALA A 216 22.05 7.09 -6.52
N SER A 217 22.23 5.96 -7.24
CA SER A 217 21.94 4.61 -6.75
C SER A 217 23.12 3.92 -6.02
N LYS A 218 24.25 4.58 -5.82
CA LYS A 218 25.49 3.96 -5.29
C LYS A 218 25.35 3.24 -3.93
N ASP A 219 24.41 3.69 -3.11
CA ASP A 219 24.16 3.15 -1.76
C ASP A 219 22.90 2.25 -1.74
N MET A 220 22.31 1.94 -2.89
CA MET A 220 21.17 1.04 -3.06
C MET A 220 21.64 -0.36 -3.42
N LYS A 221 20.83 -1.37 -3.06
CA LYS A 221 21.06 -2.72 -3.57
C LYS A 221 20.61 -2.81 -5.03
N PRO A 222 21.21 -3.68 -5.85
CA PRO A 222 20.88 -3.81 -7.27
C PRO A 222 19.37 -4.03 -7.51
N GLU A 223 18.71 -4.87 -6.68
CA GLU A 223 17.29 -5.19 -6.75
C GLU A 223 16.36 -4.03 -6.33
N GLU A 224 16.89 -3.04 -5.63
CA GLU A 224 16.14 -1.85 -5.18
C GLU A 224 16.19 -0.70 -6.21
N ILE A 225 17.04 -0.81 -7.23
CA ILE A 225 17.15 0.20 -8.28
C ILE A 225 15.97 0.04 -9.24
N PRO A 226 15.12 1.07 -9.45
CA PRO A 226 13.97 0.99 -10.36
C PRO A 226 14.42 1.06 -11.83
N PHE A 227 15.41 0.23 -12.19
CA PHE A 227 16.09 0.29 -13.48
C PHE A 227 15.13 0.06 -14.66
N ALA A 228 14.23 -0.91 -14.55
CA ALA A 228 13.33 -1.26 -15.65
C ALA A 228 12.43 -0.09 -16.06
N ASP A 229 11.88 0.61 -15.06
CA ASP A 229 11.00 1.75 -15.30
C ASP A 229 11.78 2.95 -15.85
N LEU A 230 12.98 3.17 -15.32
CA LEU A 230 13.88 4.17 -15.85
C LEU A 230 14.27 3.88 -17.29
N TYR A 231 14.67 2.63 -17.59
CA TYR A 231 15.09 2.20 -18.91
C TYR A 231 14.01 2.44 -19.95
N ALA A 232 12.77 1.98 -19.67
CA ALA A 232 11.63 2.17 -20.56
C ALA A 232 11.34 3.66 -20.84
N ASN A 233 11.34 4.48 -19.79
CA ASN A 233 11.06 5.92 -19.90
C ASN A 233 12.19 6.69 -20.61
N ILE A 234 13.45 6.36 -20.33
CA ILE A 234 14.61 7.01 -20.96
C ILE A 234 14.67 6.68 -22.46
N LEU A 235 14.42 5.41 -22.83
CA LEU A 235 14.36 5.03 -24.25
C LEU A 235 13.26 5.77 -25.03
N ALA A 236 12.16 6.09 -24.36
CA ALA A 236 11.09 6.88 -24.98
C ALA A 236 11.51 8.36 -25.17
N MET A 237 12.43 8.88 -24.35
CA MET A 237 12.92 10.27 -24.43
C MET A 237 14.16 10.42 -25.34
N GLU A 238 15.16 9.54 -25.18
CA GLU A 238 16.46 9.57 -25.88
C GLU A 238 16.83 8.14 -26.35
N PRO A 239 16.24 7.64 -27.46
CA PRO A 239 16.50 6.28 -27.95
C PRO A 239 17.96 5.99 -28.28
N GLU A 240 18.72 7.01 -28.68
CA GLU A 240 20.15 6.91 -29.00
C GLU A 240 21.03 6.50 -27.82
N ARG A 241 20.52 6.60 -26.59
CA ARG A 241 21.23 6.15 -25.38
C ARG A 241 21.00 4.69 -25.03
N ALA A 242 20.29 3.94 -25.85
CA ALA A 242 19.92 2.55 -25.57
C ALA A 242 21.11 1.69 -25.14
N GLU A 243 22.23 1.79 -25.87
CA GLU A 243 23.42 0.95 -25.59
C GLU A 243 24.10 1.32 -24.27
N GLU A 244 24.17 2.60 -23.92
CA GLU A 244 24.71 3.04 -22.63
C GLU A 244 23.89 2.50 -21.45
N TRP A 245 22.55 2.55 -21.59
CA TRP A 245 21.62 2.05 -20.57
C TRP A 245 21.62 0.53 -20.51
N LYS A 246 21.69 -0.19 -21.64
CA LYS A 246 21.85 -1.66 -21.65
C LYS A 246 23.15 -2.10 -20.96
N ALA A 247 24.23 -1.40 -21.17
CA ALA A 247 25.51 -1.68 -20.50
C ALA A 247 25.36 -1.58 -18.97
N TRP A 248 24.69 -0.54 -18.48
CA TRP A 248 24.40 -0.41 -17.04
C TRP A 248 23.44 -1.50 -16.55
N GLY A 249 22.39 -1.81 -17.29
CA GLY A 249 21.48 -2.91 -16.96
C GLY A 249 22.22 -4.24 -16.82
N LYS A 250 23.18 -4.51 -17.69
CA LYS A 250 24.03 -5.71 -17.58
C LYS A 250 24.85 -5.73 -16.29
N GLU A 251 25.46 -4.61 -15.89
CA GLU A 251 26.18 -4.51 -14.61
C GLU A 251 25.27 -4.81 -13.41
N ILE A 252 23.99 -4.34 -13.46
CA ILE A 252 22.99 -4.64 -12.44
C ILE A 252 22.71 -6.15 -12.43
N VAL A 253 22.45 -6.78 -13.60
CA VAL A 253 22.18 -8.21 -13.73
C VAL A 253 23.33 -9.06 -13.18
N ASP A 254 24.57 -8.68 -13.47
CA ASP A 254 25.76 -9.38 -12.99
C ASP A 254 25.94 -9.28 -11.45
N SER A 255 25.25 -8.33 -10.82
CA SER A 255 25.25 -8.11 -9.36
C SER A 255 24.06 -8.72 -8.64
N LEU A 256 23.03 -9.20 -9.37
CA LEU A 256 21.85 -9.84 -8.81
C LEU A 256 22.14 -11.28 -8.38
N THR A 257 21.49 -11.72 -7.33
CA THR A 257 21.59 -13.10 -6.81
C THR A 257 20.32 -13.93 -7.00
N ASP A 258 19.14 -13.29 -7.10
CA ASP A 258 17.88 -14.01 -7.32
C ASP A 258 17.71 -14.39 -8.79
N PRO A 259 17.60 -15.72 -9.12
CA PRO A 259 17.44 -16.18 -10.49
C PRO A 259 16.20 -15.62 -11.21
N LYS A 260 15.12 -15.33 -10.50
CA LYS A 260 13.90 -14.75 -11.09
C LYS A 260 14.14 -13.33 -11.60
N TYR A 261 14.80 -12.50 -10.78
CA TYR A 261 15.16 -11.14 -11.18
C TYR A 261 16.16 -11.17 -12.34
N ILE A 262 17.18 -12.05 -12.28
CA ILE A 262 18.16 -12.22 -13.36
C ILE A 262 17.47 -12.57 -14.68
N GLN A 263 16.57 -13.54 -14.67
CA GLN A 263 15.85 -13.97 -15.87
C GLN A 263 14.98 -12.84 -16.43
N TRP A 264 14.25 -12.15 -15.58
CA TRP A 264 13.39 -11.04 -15.96
C TRP A 264 14.18 -9.89 -16.60
N TYR A 265 15.29 -9.47 -15.96
CA TYR A 265 16.15 -8.42 -16.51
C TYR A 265 16.81 -8.81 -17.82
N LYS A 266 17.24 -10.09 -17.98
CA LYS A 266 17.78 -10.58 -19.26
C LYS A 266 16.77 -10.50 -20.39
N GLN A 267 15.51 -10.83 -20.13
CA GLN A 267 14.44 -10.67 -21.11
C GLN A 267 14.21 -9.19 -21.46
N LEU A 268 14.16 -8.31 -20.45
CA LEU A 268 13.98 -6.86 -20.65
C LEU A 268 15.08 -6.27 -21.54
N LEU A 269 16.32 -6.66 -21.30
CA LEU A 269 17.49 -6.14 -21.99
C LEU A 269 17.83 -6.88 -23.29
N GLN A 270 17.12 -7.98 -23.60
CA GLN A 270 17.39 -8.87 -24.74
C GLN A 270 18.84 -9.42 -24.71
N LEU A 271 19.27 -9.91 -23.52
CA LEU A 271 20.60 -10.50 -23.29
C LEU A 271 20.56 -12.02 -23.39
#